data_091c7fd2da5d6995ef409ded1c4bc7e3
#
_entry.id   091c7fd2da5d6995ef409ded1c4bc7e3
#
_cell.length_a   1.000
_cell.length_b   1.000
_cell.length_c   1.000
_cell.angle_alpha   90.00
_cell.angle_beta   90.00
_cell.angle_gamma   90.00
#
_symmetry.space_group_name_H-M   'P 1'
#
loop_
_entity.id
_entity.type
_entity.pdbx_description
1 polymer ?
#
loop_
_entity_poly.entity_id
_entity_poly.type
_entity_poly.pdbx_seq_one_letter_code
_entity_poly.pdbx_strand_id
1 'polypeptide(L)'
;NSEEGLYIDRVVGDVKLKTNLLFKFLKNFRDLYGEEDGIQHTVIRFLSFLYEVYHYSNYNPFKLDRVRLAEYTKILEDKLEIAKTALMSQMPNVMKTVYKPTKMYKKEGTISEAGKKWYLLLEENGASLDVEEVEVIKAPPNPSSADQVKDWLLTLGWEPDYYKDGANGRVPQIKNKDGELCRSIENLDNPSANYLREYSVLKHRLSQYLHKFDQEHDTHIAANIKGLTNTLRKKHRDLVNLPKVTVPYGDYIRGVLTCEEDEVVIGSDLSSLENYTRTNLVCEIDPKAAEELLDPDFDTHLATAVSASLLTQEDVDWFIAAKKVAKDGGIKYGGDQERYEKIEAIRGQAKTTGYSALYNVGAAKLARELGISLNAAKRLLEGFWLKNYAVKLFSKACKVKTVGDSKWVLNPLNKFWYPLRSDKDIFSEVNQSAGAFIFDLWIKEIRLGIQTSSHQIEKREITAQFHDEIAIIVKEKDKEIYKEIIQNALVRVNERLKLKIHIKCEVKVGKYYSEVH
;
A
#
# COMPACT_ATOMS: atom_id res chain seq x y z
N ASN A 1 15.52 6.19 50.25
CA ASN A 1 15.14 6.47 48.86
C ASN A 1 13.79 7.18 48.86
N SER A 2 13.81 8.51 48.83
CA SER A 2 12.61 9.32 48.66
C SER A 2 12.17 9.27 47.20
N GLU A 3 10.89 9.46 46.90
CA GLU A 3 10.37 9.56 45.52
C GLU A 3 11.15 10.61 44.69
N GLU A 4 11.54 11.70 45.33
CA GLU A 4 12.37 12.78 44.77
C GLU A 4 13.75 12.27 44.32
N GLY A 5 14.39 11.42 45.15
CA GLY A 5 15.68 10.81 44.78
C GLY A 5 15.58 9.91 43.56
N LEU A 6 14.51 9.10 43.46
CA LEU A 6 14.24 8.25 42.30
C LEU A 6 13.97 9.09 41.03
N TYR A 7 13.25 10.20 41.18
CA TYR A 7 13.00 11.12 40.07
C TYR A 7 14.28 11.77 39.55
N ILE A 8 15.16 12.26 40.45
CA ILE A 8 16.45 12.86 40.11
C ILE A 8 17.34 11.83 39.41
N ASP A 9 17.44 10.61 39.94
CA ASP A 9 18.23 9.54 39.32
C ASP A 9 17.75 9.20 37.90
N ARG A 10 16.41 9.18 37.68
CA ARG A 10 15.81 8.99 36.36
C ARG A 10 16.16 10.13 35.40
N VAL A 11 16.02 11.38 35.82
CA VAL A 11 16.37 12.56 35.00
C VAL A 11 17.85 12.54 34.63
N VAL A 12 18.73 12.27 35.58
CA VAL A 12 20.17 12.15 35.34
C VAL A 12 20.49 11.00 34.38
N GLY A 13 19.81 9.87 34.55
CA GLY A 13 19.92 8.71 33.64
C GLY A 13 19.51 9.08 32.21
N ASP A 14 18.37 9.73 32.04
CA ASP A 14 17.84 10.18 30.75
C ASP A 14 18.79 11.18 30.06
N VAL A 15 19.33 12.14 30.80
CA VAL A 15 20.32 13.11 30.29
C VAL A 15 21.59 12.40 29.82
N LYS A 16 22.15 11.49 30.63
CA LYS A 16 23.34 10.70 30.26
C LYS A 16 23.08 9.87 28.99
N LEU A 17 21.94 9.21 28.91
CA LEU A 17 21.57 8.41 27.74
C LEU A 17 21.47 9.28 26.47
N LYS A 18 20.76 10.40 26.54
CA LYS A 18 20.61 11.34 25.42
C LYS A 18 21.97 11.93 24.98
N THR A 19 22.83 12.27 25.93
CA THR A 19 24.15 12.76 25.64
C THR A 19 25.02 11.72 24.93
N ASN A 20 25.03 10.49 25.41
CA ASN A 20 25.73 9.39 24.77
C ASN A 20 25.22 9.09 23.36
N LEU A 21 23.91 9.13 23.16
CA LEU A 21 23.27 8.98 21.83
C LEU A 21 23.68 10.11 20.89
N LEU A 22 23.73 11.36 21.39
CA LEU A 22 24.16 12.50 20.59
C LEU A 22 25.61 12.34 20.14
N PHE A 23 26.53 11.96 21.05
CA PHE A 23 27.94 11.73 20.68
C PHE A 23 28.11 10.58 19.69
N LYS A 24 27.38 9.49 19.87
CA LYS A 24 27.37 8.37 18.92
C LYS A 24 26.84 8.81 17.55
N PHE A 25 25.76 9.59 17.53
CA PHE A 25 25.20 10.16 16.30
C PHE A 25 26.20 11.06 15.58
N LEU A 26 26.81 12.02 16.29
CA LEU A 26 27.80 12.95 15.72
C LEU A 26 29.01 12.20 15.17
N LYS A 27 29.50 11.18 15.88
CA LYS A 27 30.58 10.31 15.39
C LYS A 27 30.17 9.61 14.08
N ASN A 28 29.05 8.90 14.08
CA ASN A 28 28.57 8.20 12.88
C ASN A 28 28.34 9.17 11.71
N PHE A 29 27.84 10.36 12.01
CA PHE A 29 27.60 11.40 11.00
C PHE A 29 28.89 11.89 10.36
N ARG A 30 29.95 12.12 11.16
CA ARG A 30 31.30 12.43 10.66
C ARG A 30 31.91 11.26 9.88
N ASP A 31 31.74 10.04 10.38
CA ASP A 31 32.24 8.84 9.70
C ASP A 31 31.56 8.64 8.33
N LEU A 32 30.28 9.05 8.16
CA LEU A 32 29.57 8.99 6.89
C LEU A 32 29.97 10.11 5.93
N TYR A 33 29.98 11.36 6.40
CA TYR A 33 30.10 12.55 5.54
C TYR A 33 31.47 13.19 5.53
N GLY A 34 32.41 12.75 6.39
CA GLY A 34 33.69 13.40 6.58
C GLY A 34 33.57 14.67 7.42
N GLU A 35 34.65 15.48 7.43
CA GLU A 35 34.70 16.75 8.15
C GLU A 35 34.32 17.95 7.26
N GLU A 36 33.93 17.71 6.00
CA GLU A 36 33.51 18.78 5.10
C GLU A 36 32.17 19.38 5.53
N ASP A 37 32.17 20.60 5.99
CA ASP A 37 31.00 21.29 6.53
C ASP A 37 29.86 21.45 5.53
N GLY A 38 30.12 21.54 4.23
CA GLY A 38 29.11 21.83 3.20
C GLY A 38 28.02 20.77 3.07
N ILE A 39 28.41 19.49 2.98
CA ILE A 39 27.42 18.40 2.83
C ILE A 39 26.68 18.14 4.14
N GLN A 40 27.36 18.24 5.28
CA GLN A 40 26.74 18.10 6.60
C GLN A 40 25.67 19.16 6.82
N HIS A 41 25.94 20.41 6.53
CA HIS A 41 24.96 21.50 6.57
C HIS A 41 23.77 21.27 5.64
N THR A 42 24.02 20.75 4.43
CA THR A 42 22.95 20.43 3.47
C THR A 42 22.01 19.35 4.01
N VAL A 43 22.56 18.28 4.60
CA VAL A 43 21.75 17.20 5.20
C VAL A 43 20.93 17.73 6.37
N ILE A 44 21.55 18.48 7.28
CA ILE A 44 20.87 19.03 8.46
C ILE A 44 19.74 19.99 8.02
N ARG A 45 19.99 20.90 7.10
CA ARG A 45 18.98 21.82 6.57
C ARG A 45 17.82 21.08 5.89
N PHE A 46 18.12 20.01 5.16
CA PHE A 46 17.09 19.21 4.53
C PHE A 46 16.25 18.48 5.56
N LEU A 47 16.85 17.85 6.56
CA LEU A 47 16.12 17.21 7.66
C LEU A 47 15.29 18.21 8.46
N SER A 48 15.82 19.40 8.74
CA SER A 48 15.08 20.49 9.40
C SER A 48 13.86 20.90 8.60
N PHE A 49 13.99 21.01 7.28
CA PHE A 49 12.87 21.26 6.38
C PHE A 49 11.80 20.15 6.44
N LEU A 50 12.20 18.87 6.50
CA LEU A 50 11.22 17.77 6.63
C LEU A 50 10.45 17.86 7.96
N TYR A 51 11.10 18.25 9.05
CA TYR A 51 10.45 18.48 10.35
C TYR A 51 9.52 19.71 10.33
N GLU A 52 9.89 20.75 9.62
CA GLU A 52 9.03 21.92 9.39
C GLU A 52 7.76 21.52 8.64
N VAL A 53 7.89 20.78 7.54
CA VAL A 53 6.75 20.23 6.79
C VAL A 53 5.87 19.33 7.66
N TYR A 54 6.48 18.52 8.53
CA TYR A 54 5.76 17.71 9.52
C TYR A 54 4.92 18.59 10.46
N HIS A 55 5.51 19.66 10.98
CA HIS A 55 4.82 20.59 11.88
C HIS A 55 3.59 21.23 11.22
N TYR A 56 3.74 21.67 9.96
CA TYR A 56 2.66 22.36 9.25
C TYR A 56 1.61 21.43 8.61
N SER A 57 1.77 20.12 8.68
CA SER A 57 0.84 19.15 8.07
C SER A 57 -0.61 19.25 8.61
N ASN A 58 -0.84 19.91 9.74
CA ASN A 58 -2.15 20.08 10.37
C ASN A 58 -2.82 21.42 10.09
N TYR A 59 -2.14 22.35 9.41
CA TYR A 59 -2.58 23.74 9.32
C TYR A 59 -3.64 23.99 8.23
N ASN A 60 -3.80 23.04 7.31
CA ASN A 60 -4.80 23.13 6.25
C ASN A 60 -5.49 21.76 6.08
N PRO A 61 -6.34 21.31 7.06
CA PRO A 61 -6.96 20.00 7.02
C PRO A 61 -8.10 19.92 6.01
N PHE A 62 -8.45 18.71 5.58
CA PHE A 62 -9.70 18.48 4.87
C PHE A 62 -10.89 18.71 5.80
N LYS A 63 -11.95 19.31 5.27
CA LYS A 63 -13.26 19.30 5.89
C LYS A 63 -13.92 17.93 5.65
N LEU A 64 -14.64 17.41 6.62
CA LEU A 64 -15.45 16.21 6.49
C LEU A 64 -16.89 16.61 6.10
N ASP A 65 -17.36 16.11 4.97
CA ASP A 65 -18.77 16.19 4.62
C ASP A 65 -19.56 15.19 5.48
N ARG A 66 -20.10 15.67 6.60
CA ARG A 66 -20.81 14.85 7.59
C ARG A 66 -22.07 14.20 7.02
N VAL A 67 -22.73 14.88 6.08
CA VAL A 67 -23.94 14.35 5.44
C VAL A 67 -23.58 13.14 4.55
N ARG A 68 -22.59 13.31 3.67
CA ARG A 68 -22.09 12.20 2.84
C ARG A 68 -21.47 11.09 3.68
N LEU A 69 -20.77 11.42 4.76
CA LEU A 69 -20.17 10.42 5.64
C LEU A 69 -21.27 9.52 6.27
N ALA A 70 -22.34 10.11 6.78
CA ALA A 70 -23.46 9.34 7.31
C ALA A 70 -24.19 8.51 6.24
N GLU A 71 -24.44 9.11 5.08
CA GLU A 71 -25.08 8.44 3.93
C GLU A 71 -24.23 7.25 3.44
N TYR A 72 -22.94 7.45 3.17
CA TYR A 72 -22.05 6.43 2.65
C TYR A 72 -21.79 5.31 3.66
N THR A 73 -21.69 5.66 4.96
CA THR A 73 -21.59 4.68 6.04
C THR A 73 -22.81 3.76 6.02
N LYS A 74 -24.00 4.32 5.98
CA LYS A 74 -25.24 3.53 5.92
C LYS A 74 -25.34 2.65 4.68
N ILE A 75 -25.01 3.18 3.50
CA ILE A 75 -25.02 2.40 2.25
C ILE A 75 -24.06 1.21 2.36
N LEU A 76 -22.86 1.41 2.90
CA LEU A 76 -21.89 0.33 3.03
C LEU A 76 -22.26 -0.66 4.15
N GLU A 77 -22.91 -0.23 5.21
CA GLU A 77 -23.44 -1.11 6.27
C GLU A 77 -24.55 -2.00 5.74
N ASP A 78 -25.49 -1.46 4.98
CA ASP A 78 -26.56 -2.23 4.34
C ASP A 78 -25.99 -3.28 3.37
N LYS A 79 -25.02 -2.90 2.55
CA LYS A 79 -24.30 -3.83 1.66
C LYS A 79 -23.51 -4.88 2.45
N LEU A 80 -22.88 -4.50 3.57
CA LEU A 80 -22.13 -5.43 4.41
C LEU A 80 -23.06 -6.52 5.00
N GLU A 81 -24.26 -6.16 5.45
CA GLU A 81 -25.20 -7.14 6.00
C GLU A 81 -25.72 -8.09 4.91
N ILE A 82 -25.97 -7.59 3.69
CA ILE A 82 -26.31 -8.43 2.53
C ILE A 82 -25.15 -9.40 2.22
N ALA A 83 -23.92 -8.90 2.09
CA ALA A 83 -22.74 -9.71 1.80
C ALA A 83 -22.45 -10.73 2.92
N LYS A 84 -22.67 -10.36 4.17
CA LYS A 84 -22.54 -11.25 5.33
C LYS A 84 -23.54 -12.39 5.28
N THR A 85 -24.80 -12.09 5.02
CA THR A 85 -25.87 -13.09 4.90
C THR A 85 -25.57 -14.05 3.74
N ALA A 86 -25.19 -13.52 2.58
CA ALA A 86 -24.80 -14.32 1.42
C ALA A 86 -23.58 -15.22 1.73
N LEU A 87 -22.56 -14.69 2.41
CA LEU A 87 -21.38 -15.47 2.82
C LEU A 87 -21.76 -16.56 3.82
N MET A 88 -22.59 -16.25 4.82
CA MET A 88 -23.05 -17.24 5.81
C MET A 88 -23.80 -18.40 5.15
N SER A 89 -24.56 -18.16 4.08
CA SER A 89 -25.24 -19.24 3.33
C SER A 89 -24.30 -20.19 2.61
N GLN A 90 -23.05 -19.79 2.37
CA GLN A 90 -22.02 -20.60 1.70
C GLN A 90 -21.13 -21.36 2.68
N MET A 91 -21.06 -20.90 3.93
CA MET A 91 -20.21 -21.52 4.95
C MET A 91 -20.97 -22.64 5.67
N PRO A 92 -20.30 -23.77 6.01
CA PRO A 92 -20.91 -24.84 6.79
C PRO A 92 -21.11 -24.41 8.24
N ASN A 93 -22.08 -25.06 8.90
CA ASN A 93 -22.20 -25.00 10.35
C ASN A 93 -20.94 -25.59 11.02
N VAL A 94 -20.61 -25.06 12.17
CA VAL A 94 -19.58 -25.69 13.01
C VAL A 94 -20.16 -26.91 13.70
N MET A 95 -19.65 -28.08 13.36
CA MET A 95 -20.10 -29.35 13.94
C MET A 95 -19.28 -29.66 15.20
N LYS A 96 -19.88 -30.41 16.11
CA LYS A 96 -19.24 -30.96 17.29
C LYS A 96 -19.69 -32.41 17.47
N THR A 97 -18.75 -33.31 17.57
CA THR A 97 -19.03 -34.71 17.96
C THR A 97 -19.29 -34.77 19.45
N VAL A 98 -20.40 -35.33 19.83
CA VAL A 98 -20.76 -35.61 21.21
C VAL A 98 -20.79 -37.10 21.36
N TYR A 99 -20.02 -37.61 22.35
CA TYR A 99 -19.92 -39.02 22.63
C TYR A 99 -20.92 -39.43 23.67
N LYS A 100 -21.39 -40.67 23.56
CA LYS A 100 -22.26 -41.32 24.53
C LYS A 100 -21.61 -41.31 25.91
N PRO A 101 -22.33 -40.87 26.96
CA PRO A 101 -21.81 -40.86 28.30
C PRO A 101 -21.47 -42.27 28.83
N THR A 102 -20.32 -42.43 29.46
CA THR A 102 -19.93 -43.72 30.07
C THR A 102 -20.87 -44.18 31.18
N LYS A 103 -21.60 -43.24 31.83
CA LYS A 103 -22.55 -43.52 32.91
C LYS A 103 -23.97 -43.18 32.47
N MET A 104 -24.59 -44.07 31.68
CA MET A 104 -25.97 -43.88 31.20
C MET A 104 -27.02 -44.10 32.30
N TYR A 105 -26.73 -44.95 33.25
CA TYR A 105 -27.65 -45.32 34.35
C TYR A 105 -27.01 -45.05 35.71
N LYS A 106 -27.84 -44.74 36.70
CA LYS A 106 -27.47 -44.65 38.10
C LYS A 106 -27.28 -46.05 38.71
N LYS A 107 -26.71 -46.12 39.93
CA LYS A 107 -26.53 -47.41 40.63
C LYS A 107 -27.85 -48.14 40.91
N GLU A 108 -28.94 -47.39 40.99
CA GLU A 108 -30.29 -47.92 41.25
C GLU A 108 -31.00 -48.39 39.96
N GLY A 109 -30.33 -48.42 38.81
CA GLY A 109 -30.89 -48.85 37.52
C GLY A 109 -31.70 -47.77 36.78
N THR A 110 -31.91 -46.59 37.36
CA THR A 110 -32.61 -45.49 36.68
C THR A 110 -31.66 -44.70 35.76
N ILE A 111 -32.23 -44.09 34.69
CA ILE A 111 -31.46 -43.29 33.72
C ILE A 111 -30.81 -42.10 34.44
N SER A 112 -29.51 -41.91 34.23
CA SER A 112 -28.76 -40.78 34.78
C SER A 112 -29.16 -39.44 34.04
N GLU A 113 -28.88 -38.29 34.64
CA GLU A 113 -29.09 -37.01 33.96
C GLU A 113 -28.25 -36.89 32.69
N ALA A 114 -27.05 -37.46 32.63
CA ALA A 114 -26.23 -37.53 31.42
C ALA A 114 -26.90 -38.44 30.36
N GLY A 115 -27.47 -39.59 30.82
CA GLY A 115 -28.21 -40.51 29.94
C GLY A 115 -29.49 -39.87 29.36
N LYS A 116 -30.25 -39.14 30.17
CA LYS A 116 -31.42 -38.39 29.70
C LYS A 116 -31.05 -37.35 28.63
N LYS A 117 -29.99 -36.57 28.89
CA LYS A 117 -29.47 -35.59 27.93
C LYS A 117 -29.01 -36.25 26.63
N TRP A 118 -28.39 -37.42 26.73
CA TRP A 118 -27.97 -38.17 25.55
C TRP A 118 -29.17 -38.63 24.70
N TYR A 119 -30.20 -39.23 25.31
CA TYR A 119 -31.39 -39.66 24.59
C TYR A 119 -32.13 -38.47 23.96
N LEU A 120 -32.26 -37.36 24.65
CA LEU A 120 -32.87 -36.17 24.10
C LEU A 120 -32.06 -35.64 22.89
N LEU A 121 -30.72 -35.66 23.00
CA LEU A 121 -29.84 -35.26 21.91
C LEU A 121 -29.98 -36.14 20.66
N LEU A 122 -30.12 -37.47 20.86
CA LEU A 122 -30.38 -38.42 19.76
C LEU A 122 -31.73 -38.14 19.08
N GLU A 123 -32.78 -37.91 19.88
CA GLU A 123 -34.12 -37.58 19.38
C GLU A 123 -34.10 -36.27 18.58
N GLU A 124 -33.50 -35.21 19.12
CA GLU A 124 -33.40 -33.88 18.46
C GLU A 124 -32.63 -33.96 17.13
N ASN A 125 -31.68 -34.89 16.99
CA ASN A 125 -30.88 -35.04 15.77
C ASN A 125 -31.34 -36.22 14.88
N GLY A 126 -32.42 -36.90 15.23
CA GLY A 126 -32.96 -38.03 14.46
C GLY A 126 -31.99 -39.21 14.37
N ALA A 127 -31.08 -39.34 15.38
CA ALA A 127 -30.08 -40.40 15.40
C ALA A 127 -30.59 -41.69 16.03
N SER A 128 -30.02 -42.84 15.64
CA SER A 128 -30.34 -44.16 16.21
C SER A 128 -29.91 -44.30 17.65
N LEU A 129 -30.63 -45.08 18.47
CA LEU A 129 -30.35 -45.25 19.89
C LEU A 129 -29.08 -46.03 20.18
N ASP A 130 -28.55 -46.74 19.20
CA ASP A 130 -27.37 -47.62 19.32
C ASP A 130 -26.06 -46.95 18.90
N VAL A 131 -26.09 -45.67 18.48
CA VAL A 131 -24.85 -44.95 18.15
C VAL A 131 -24.03 -44.58 19.41
N GLU A 132 -22.73 -44.60 19.27
CA GLU A 132 -21.79 -44.23 20.35
C GLU A 132 -21.38 -42.75 20.27
N GLU A 133 -21.66 -42.06 19.14
CA GLU A 133 -21.39 -40.65 18.92
C GLU A 133 -22.44 -40.04 17.98
N VAL A 134 -22.63 -38.74 18.09
CA VAL A 134 -23.51 -37.96 17.21
C VAL A 134 -22.88 -36.60 16.91
N GLU A 135 -22.95 -36.17 15.68
CA GLU A 135 -22.57 -34.85 15.28
C GLU A 135 -23.73 -33.87 15.47
N VAL A 136 -23.48 -32.80 16.17
CA VAL A 136 -24.47 -31.74 16.42
C VAL A 136 -23.94 -30.38 15.99
N ILE A 137 -24.84 -29.48 15.61
CA ILE A 137 -24.46 -28.11 15.31
C ILE A 137 -24.01 -27.43 16.62
N LYS A 138 -22.74 -27.09 16.69
CA LYS A 138 -22.15 -26.33 17.80
C LYS A 138 -22.44 -24.83 17.68
N ALA A 139 -22.34 -24.30 16.46
CA ALA A 139 -22.56 -22.89 16.20
C ALA A 139 -22.91 -22.67 14.71
N PRO A 140 -23.68 -21.62 14.38
CA PRO A 140 -23.88 -21.21 13.00
C PRO A 140 -22.59 -20.68 12.37
N PRO A 141 -22.55 -20.52 11.03
CA PRO A 141 -21.44 -19.91 10.34
C PRO A 141 -21.18 -18.49 10.85
N ASN A 142 -19.89 -18.18 11.06
CA ASN A 142 -19.47 -16.84 11.50
C ASN A 142 -18.34 -16.29 10.60
N PRO A 143 -18.64 -15.40 9.64
CA PRO A 143 -17.65 -14.77 8.77
C PRO A 143 -16.60 -13.93 9.49
N SER A 144 -16.83 -13.59 10.76
CA SER A 144 -15.85 -12.88 11.58
C SER A 144 -14.86 -13.81 12.29
N SER A 145 -15.13 -15.11 12.33
CA SER A 145 -14.21 -16.12 12.88
C SER A 145 -13.16 -16.50 11.84
N ALA A 146 -11.91 -16.09 12.08
CA ALA A 146 -10.81 -16.43 11.18
C ALA A 146 -10.60 -17.94 11.01
N ASP A 147 -10.89 -18.72 12.05
CA ASP A 147 -10.71 -20.18 12.02
C ASP A 147 -11.80 -20.83 11.17
N GLN A 148 -13.07 -20.48 11.37
CA GLN A 148 -14.17 -20.98 10.53
C GLN A 148 -13.98 -20.62 9.04
N VAL A 149 -13.54 -19.39 8.76
CA VAL A 149 -13.27 -18.96 7.38
C VAL A 149 -12.10 -19.73 6.78
N LYS A 150 -11.03 -20.00 7.55
CA LYS A 150 -9.89 -20.82 7.08
C LYS A 150 -10.33 -22.24 6.76
N ASP A 151 -11.04 -22.88 7.70
CA ASP A 151 -11.51 -24.25 7.53
C ASP A 151 -12.39 -24.38 6.29
N TRP A 152 -13.32 -23.45 6.11
CA TRP A 152 -14.16 -23.39 4.92
C TRP A 152 -13.36 -23.17 3.63
N LEU A 153 -12.41 -22.22 3.59
CA LEU A 153 -11.56 -21.97 2.43
C LEU A 153 -10.72 -23.20 2.03
N LEU A 154 -10.23 -23.96 3.02
CA LEU A 154 -9.52 -25.21 2.75
C LEU A 154 -10.42 -26.24 2.07
N THR A 155 -11.71 -26.30 2.40
CA THR A 155 -12.67 -27.18 1.70
C THR A 155 -12.94 -26.73 0.25
N LEU A 156 -12.71 -25.46 -0.06
CA LEU A 156 -12.81 -24.90 -1.42
C LEU A 156 -11.52 -25.07 -2.25
N GLY A 157 -10.48 -25.69 -1.68
CA GLY A 157 -9.18 -25.89 -2.34
C GLY A 157 -8.23 -24.71 -2.21
N TRP A 158 -8.41 -23.85 -1.22
CA TRP A 158 -7.49 -22.75 -0.95
C TRP A 158 -6.11 -23.26 -0.50
N GLU A 159 -5.07 -22.78 -1.16
CA GLU A 159 -3.66 -22.98 -0.78
C GLU A 159 -3.11 -21.69 -0.16
N PRO A 160 -2.85 -21.66 1.16
CA PRO A 160 -2.37 -20.46 1.83
C PRO A 160 -1.00 -19.99 1.33
N ASP A 161 -0.86 -18.69 1.06
CA ASP A 161 0.38 -18.04 0.64
C ASP A 161 1.06 -17.22 1.76
N TYR A 162 0.34 -16.94 2.84
CA TYR A 162 0.85 -16.18 3.98
C TYR A 162 0.61 -16.90 5.30
N TYR A 163 1.66 -16.93 6.15
CA TYR A 163 1.66 -17.64 7.43
C TYR A 163 2.26 -16.73 8.51
N LYS A 164 1.80 -16.96 9.76
CA LYS A 164 2.44 -16.42 10.96
C LYS A 164 2.94 -17.59 11.83
N ASP A 165 4.03 -17.35 12.58
CA ASP A 165 4.51 -18.32 13.54
C ASP A 165 3.55 -18.36 14.75
N GLY A 166 3.10 -19.55 15.11
CA GLY A 166 2.25 -19.85 16.25
C GLY A 166 2.95 -20.81 17.21
N ALA A 167 2.36 -21.05 18.37
CA ALA A 167 2.92 -21.94 19.40
C ALA A 167 3.17 -23.37 18.89
N ASN A 168 2.33 -23.85 17.96
CA ASN A 168 2.38 -25.21 17.43
C ASN A 168 2.83 -25.27 15.96
N GLY A 169 3.57 -24.25 15.48
CA GLY A 169 4.04 -24.16 14.11
C GLY A 169 3.42 -23.01 13.31
N ARG A 170 3.62 -23.03 11.99
CA ARG A 170 3.16 -21.95 11.11
C ARG A 170 1.64 -22.03 10.87
N VAL A 171 0.94 -20.95 11.19
CA VAL A 171 -0.52 -20.84 11.06
C VAL A 171 -0.87 -20.04 9.80
N PRO A 172 -1.67 -20.60 8.86
CA PRO A 172 -2.11 -19.88 7.67
C PRO A 172 -2.96 -18.68 8.04
N GLN A 173 -2.82 -17.61 7.27
CA GLN A 173 -3.55 -16.36 7.47
C GLN A 173 -4.40 -16.06 6.25
N ILE A 174 -5.63 -15.60 6.48
CA ILE A 174 -6.54 -15.12 5.42
C ILE A 174 -6.26 -13.68 5.03
N LYS A 175 -5.54 -12.94 5.87
CA LYS A 175 -5.14 -11.56 5.64
C LYS A 175 -3.63 -11.41 5.68
N ASN A 176 -3.11 -10.54 4.81
CA ASN A 176 -1.71 -10.16 4.79
C ASN A 176 -1.38 -9.21 5.98
N LYS A 177 -0.13 -8.76 6.06
CA LYS A 177 0.34 -7.82 7.11
C LYS A 177 -0.35 -6.46 7.08
N ASP A 178 -0.93 -6.09 5.94
CA ASP A 178 -1.60 -4.81 5.71
C ASP A 178 -3.11 -4.89 6.00
N GLY A 179 -3.62 -6.07 6.41
CA GLY A 179 -5.01 -6.32 6.77
C GLY A 179 -5.94 -6.62 5.59
N GLU A 180 -5.40 -6.72 4.38
CA GLU A 180 -6.11 -7.08 3.16
C GLU A 180 -6.17 -8.60 2.99
N LEU A 181 -7.12 -9.10 2.21
CA LEU A 181 -7.17 -10.52 1.87
C LEU A 181 -5.89 -10.96 1.17
N CYS A 182 -5.46 -12.18 1.46
CA CYS A 182 -4.33 -12.80 0.77
C CYS A 182 -4.65 -13.03 -0.70
N ARG A 183 -3.68 -12.82 -1.59
CA ARG A 183 -3.87 -12.99 -3.05
C ARG A 183 -4.27 -14.41 -3.44
N SER A 184 -3.86 -15.41 -2.67
CA SER A 184 -4.31 -16.79 -2.86
C SER A 184 -5.83 -16.96 -2.73
N ILE A 185 -6.49 -16.09 -1.93
CA ILE A 185 -7.96 -16.05 -1.83
C ILE A 185 -8.55 -15.23 -2.97
N GLU A 186 -7.91 -14.12 -3.34
CA GLU A 186 -8.36 -13.30 -4.48
C GLU A 186 -8.32 -14.07 -5.80
N ASN A 187 -7.32 -14.94 -5.97
CA ASN A 187 -7.13 -15.77 -7.17
C ASN A 187 -7.80 -17.15 -7.08
N LEU A 188 -8.51 -17.45 -5.99
CA LEU A 188 -9.20 -18.74 -5.84
C LEU A 188 -10.33 -18.84 -6.88
N ASP A 189 -10.21 -19.78 -7.79
CA ASP A 189 -11.23 -20.05 -8.83
C ASP A 189 -12.42 -20.81 -8.24
N ASN A 190 -13.15 -20.10 -7.38
CA ASN A 190 -14.39 -20.61 -6.77
C ASN A 190 -15.38 -19.45 -6.58
N PRO A 191 -16.59 -19.51 -7.16
CA PRO A 191 -17.59 -18.46 -7.04
C PRO A 191 -17.96 -18.11 -5.61
N SER A 192 -17.95 -19.08 -4.68
CA SER A 192 -18.25 -18.84 -3.27
C SER A 192 -17.23 -17.92 -2.59
N ALA A 193 -15.97 -17.89 -3.05
CA ALA A 193 -14.95 -17.00 -2.53
C ALA A 193 -15.26 -15.51 -2.82
N ASN A 194 -16.07 -15.20 -3.83
CA ASN A 194 -16.47 -13.82 -4.14
C ASN A 194 -17.24 -13.18 -2.98
N TYR A 195 -18.08 -13.93 -2.28
CA TYR A 195 -18.82 -13.42 -1.12
C TYR A 195 -17.86 -12.99 0.02
N LEU A 196 -16.78 -13.76 0.24
CA LEU A 196 -15.76 -13.40 1.22
C LEU A 196 -14.96 -12.16 0.79
N ARG A 197 -14.67 -12.02 -0.51
CA ARG A 197 -13.98 -10.85 -1.06
C ARG A 197 -14.80 -9.59 -0.82
N GLU A 198 -16.08 -9.61 -1.20
CA GLU A 198 -16.98 -8.47 -1.01
C GLU A 198 -17.16 -8.12 0.47
N TYR A 199 -17.48 -9.11 1.30
CA TYR A 199 -17.60 -8.94 2.75
C TYR A 199 -16.34 -8.31 3.37
N SER A 200 -15.16 -8.81 2.99
CA SER A 200 -13.88 -8.29 3.51
C SER A 200 -13.60 -6.87 3.09
N VAL A 201 -13.87 -6.50 1.83
CA VAL A 201 -13.68 -5.14 1.32
C VAL A 201 -14.60 -4.18 2.05
N LEU A 202 -15.90 -4.47 2.14
CA LEU A 202 -16.89 -3.63 2.83
C LEU A 202 -16.52 -3.44 4.31
N LYS A 203 -16.21 -4.53 5.00
CA LYS A 203 -15.79 -4.49 6.41
C LYS A 203 -14.52 -3.63 6.62
N HIS A 204 -13.55 -3.76 5.70
CA HIS A 204 -12.33 -2.96 5.75
C HIS A 204 -12.62 -1.47 5.51
N ARG A 205 -13.44 -1.13 4.48
CA ARG A 205 -13.79 0.26 4.17
C ARG A 205 -14.51 0.94 5.33
N LEU A 206 -15.48 0.26 5.94
CA LEU A 206 -16.17 0.77 7.12
C LEU A 206 -15.23 0.94 8.30
N SER A 207 -14.54 -0.12 8.73
CA SER A 207 -13.78 -0.12 9.98
C SER A 207 -12.49 0.71 9.93
N GLN A 208 -11.80 0.78 8.80
CA GLN A 208 -10.53 1.49 8.68
C GLN A 208 -10.70 2.96 8.29
N TYR A 209 -11.84 3.33 7.71
CA TYR A 209 -12.07 4.69 7.21
C TYR A 209 -13.36 5.31 7.76
N LEU A 210 -14.54 4.96 7.26
CA LEU A 210 -15.76 5.73 7.55
C LEU A 210 -16.10 5.78 9.03
N HIS A 211 -16.15 4.65 9.75
CA HIS A 211 -16.41 4.64 11.19
C HIS A 211 -15.31 5.38 11.97
N LYS A 212 -14.05 5.24 11.53
CA LYS A 212 -12.94 5.93 12.16
C LYS A 212 -13.02 7.44 11.94
N PHE A 213 -13.36 7.89 10.73
CA PHE A 213 -13.57 9.32 10.45
C PHE A 213 -14.72 9.87 11.28
N ASP A 214 -15.80 9.11 11.45
CA ASP A 214 -16.95 9.51 12.26
C ASP A 214 -16.64 9.60 13.74
N GLN A 215 -15.88 8.66 14.29
CA GLN A 215 -15.60 8.53 15.72
C GLN A 215 -14.44 9.41 16.21
N GLU A 216 -13.39 9.57 15.39
CA GLU A 216 -12.15 10.23 15.79
C GLU A 216 -12.09 11.71 15.36
N HIS A 217 -12.95 12.15 14.43
CA HIS A 217 -12.91 13.49 13.84
C HIS A 217 -14.31 14.11 13.80
N ASP A 218 -14.43 15.34 14.24
CA ASP A 218 -15.72 16.06 14.25
C ASP A 218 -16.01 16.72 12.89
N THR A 219 -15.26 17.75 12.51
CA THR A 219 -15.50 18.54 11.29
C THR A 219 -14.36 18.50 10.31
N HIS A 220 -13.14 18.25 10.77
CA HIS A 220 -11.94 18.29 9.95
C HIS A 220 -11.01 17.13 10.25
N ILE A 221 -10.25 16.70 9.24
CA ILE A 221 -9.24 15.67 9.35
C ILE A 221 -7.95 16.09 8.66
N ALA A 222 -6.83 16.02 9.38
CA ALA A 222 -5.52 16.35 8.86
C ALA A 222 -4.75 15.11 8.37
N ALA A 223 -3.98 15.27 7.31
CA ALA A 223 -3.05 14.26 6.81
C ALA A 223 -1.77 14.25 7.65
N ASN A 224 -1.89 13.91 8.93
CA ASN A 224 -0.81 13.93 9.91
C ASN A 224 0.37 13.05 9.51
N ILE A 225 1.59 13.62 9.56
CA ILE A 225 2.83 12.87 9.38
C ILE A 225 3.35 12.47 10.76
N LYS A 226 3.59 11.18 11.00
CA LYS A 226 4.05 10.64 12.30
C LYS A 226 5.53 10.24 12.32
N GLY A 227 6.24 10.34 11.19
CA GLY A 227 7.65 9.99 11.10
C GLY A 227 8.10 9.72 9.68
N LEU A 228 9.34 9.23 9.56
CA LEU A 228 9.99 8.93 8.29
C LEU A 228 10.36 7.44 8.19
N THR A 229 10.47 6.94 6.97
CA THR A 229 11.06 5.63 6.66
C THR A 229 12.58 5.75 6.56
N ASN A 230 13.29 4.65 6.32
CA ASN A 230 14.72 4.64 6.05
C ASN A 230 15.09 5.49 4.82
N THR A 231 14.21 5.55 3.83
CA THR A 231 14.37 6.34 2.60
C THR A 231 13.89 7.78 2.73
N LEU A 232 13.58 8.22 3.94
CA LEU A 232 12.99 9.53 4.29
C LEU A 232 11.56 9.73 3.72
N ARG A 233 10.90 8.71 3.20
CA ARG A 233 9.47 8.80 2.84
C ARG A 233 8.64 9.01 4.10
N LYS A 234 7.64 9.87 4.01
CA LYS A 234 6.76 10.20 5.13
C LYS A 234 5.86 9.03 5.51
N LYS A 235 5.68 8.83 6.81
CA LYS A 235 4.67 7.91 7.38
C LYS A 235 3.51 8.74 7.89
N HIS A 236 2.31 8.40 7.47
CA HIS A 236 1.09 9.11 7.85
C HIS A 236 0.36 8.40 8.99
N ARG A 237 -0.56 9.11 9.65
CA ARG A 237 -1.38 8.61 10.74
C ARG A 237 -2.84 8.47 10.30
N ASP A 238 -3.62 9.50 10.25
CA ASP A 238 -5.08 9.41 10.15
C ASP A 238 -5.56 9.10 8.72
N LEU A 239 -4.97 9.74 7.73
CA LEU A 239 -5.21 9.45 6.31
C LEU A 239 -4.06 8.59 5.76
N VAL A 240 -4.25 7.28 5.72
CA VAL A 240 -3.21 6.32 5.31
C VAL A 240 -3.77 5.37 4.25
N ASN A 241 -3.04 5.21 3.15
CA ASN A 241 -3.36 4.23 2.10
C ASN A 241 -4.82 4.30 1.64
N LEU A 242 -5.32 5.54 1.41
CA LEU A 242 -6.68 5.72 0.92
C LEU A 242 -6.87 4.97 -0.40
N PRO A 243 -7.93 4.18 -0.53
CA PRO A 243 -8.18 3.42 -1.76
C PRO A 243 -8.36 4.36 -2.94
N LYS A 244 -7.88 3.95 -4.12
CA LYS A 244 -8.11 4.72 -5.35
C LYS A 244 -9.60 4.73 -5.68
N VAL A 245 -10.07 5.80 -6.34
CA VAL A 245 -11.47 5.92 -6.78
C VAL A 245 -11.90 4.79 -7.74
N THR A 246 -10.95 4.17 -8.43
CA THR A 246 -11.19 3.08 -9.38
C THR A 246 -11.36 1.70 -8.74
N VAL A 247 -11.07 1.56 -7.44
CA VAL A 247 -11.29 0.29 -6.73
C VAL A 247 -12.60 0.33 -5.94
N PRO A 248 -13.20 -0.83 -5.61
CA PRO A 248 -14.49 -0.87 -4.93
C PRO A 248 -14.55 0.03 -3.69
N TYR A 249 -15.54 0.94 -3.70
CA TYR A 249 -15.84 1.89 -2.62
C TYR A 249 -14.73 2.89 -2.29
N GLY A 250 -13.73 3.06 -3.18
CA GLY A 250 -12.68 4.06 -2.99
C GLY A 250 -13.19 5.49 -3.15
N ASP A 251 -14.13 5.69 -4.06
CA ASP A 251 -14.85 6.94 -4.30
C ASP A 251 -15.65 7.41 -3.07
N TYR A 252 -16.29 6.49 -2.33
CA TYR A 252 -16.97 6.79 -1.06
C TYR A 252 -15.99 7.30 0.00
N ILE A 253 -14.82 6.67 0.12
CA ILE A 253 -13.82 7.06 1.14
C ILE A 253 -13.22 8.44 0.83
N ARG A 254 -12.87 8.70 -0.42
CA ARG A 254 -12.31 10.00 -0.84
C ARG A 254 -13.39 11.07 -1.00
N GLY A 255 -14.62 10.67 -1.29
CA GLY A 255 -15.78 11.54 -1.51
C GLY A 255 -16.34 12.21 -0.25
N VAL A 256 -15.87 11.83 0.95
CA VAL A 256 -16.23 12.53 2.20
C VAL A 256 -15.23 13.61 2.59
N LEU A 257 -14.07 13.66 1.90
CA LEU A 257 -13.04 14.68 2.14
C LEU A 257 -13.28 15.86 1.20
N THR A 258 -13.53 17.04 1.77
CA THR A 258 -13.93 18.25 1.04
C THR A 258 -13.28 19.51 1.61
N CYS A 259 -13.76 20.68 1.23
CA CYS A 259 -13.32 21.99 1.68
C CYS A 259 -14.52 22.92 1.94
N GLU A 260 -14.29 24.17 2.37
CA GLU A 260 -15.35 25.14 2.60
C GLU A 260 -16.01 25.57 1.27
N GLU A 261 -17.17 26.21 1.34
CA GLU A 261 -18.01 26.52 0.17
C GLU A 261 -17.28 27.36 -0.89
N ASP A 262 -16.49 28.35 -0.44
CA ASP A 262 -15.71 29.26 -1.29
C ASP A 262 -14.30 28.75 -1.62
N GLU A 263 -14.04 27.46 -1.34
CA GLU A 263 -12.74 26.80 -1.55
C GLU A 263 -12.85 25.66 -2.55
N VAL A 264 -11.69 25.26 -3.08
CA VAL A 264 -11.52 24.08 -3.93
C VAL A 264 -10.32 23.26 -3.45
N VAL A 265 -10.35 21.97 -3.75
CA VAL A 265 -9.22 21.06 -3.59
C VAL A 265 -8.44 21.05 -4.90
N ILE A 266 -7.16 21.34 -4.84
CA ILE A 266 -6.21 21.12 -5.95
C ILE A 266 -5.43 19.85 -5.62
N GLY A 267 -5.53 18.84 -6.48
CA GLY A 267 -4.73 17.63 -6.42
C GLY A 267 -3.67 17.61 -7.51
N SER A 268 -2.50 17.11 -7.20
CA SER A 268 -1.45 16.91 -8.20
C SER A 268 -0.56 15.75 -7.81
N ASP A 269 -0.24 14.88 -8.78
CA ASP A 269 0.69 13.76 -8.60
C ASP A 269 1.86 13.82 -9.59
N LEU A 270 2.99 13.26 -9.19
CA LEU A 270 4.17 13.11 -10.04
C LEU A 270 4.01 11.86 -10.91
N SER A 271 3.86 12.06 -12.20
CA SER A 271 3.59 10.99 -13.17
C SER A 271 4.64 9.88 -13.08
N SER A 272 4.25 8.67 -12.65
CA SER A 272 5.12 7.49 -12.57
C SER A 272 6.48 7.76 -11.92
N LEU A 273 6.53 8.50 -10.81
CA LEU A 273 7.76 8.99 -10.15
C LEU A 273 8.84 7.90 -10.05
N GLU A 274 8.48 6.68 -9.62
CA GLU A 274 9.44 5.60 -9.44
C GLU A 274 10.11 5.16 -10.76
N ASN A 275 9.38 5.16 -11.89
CA ASN A 275 9.92 4.84 -13.19
C ASN A 275 10.82 5.97 -13.73
N TYR A 276 10.40 7.23 -13.58
CA TYR A 276 11.21 8.38 -13.99
C TYR A 276 12.50 8.45 -13.18
N THR A 277 12.44 8.24 -11.87
CA THR A 277 13.62 8.21 -11.01
C THR A 277 14.56 7.07 -11.39
N ARG A 278 14.02 5.86 -11.57
CA ARG A 278 14.79 4.69 -12.04
C ARG A 278 15.52 5.01 -13.33
N THR A 279 14.81 5.53 -14.33
CA THR A 279 15.38 5.80 -15.65
C THR A 279 16.44 6.89 -15.57
N ASN A 280 16.23 7.96 -14.81
CA ASN A 280 17.25 8.98 -14.57
C ASN A 280 18.54 8.42 -13.92
N LEU A 281 18.41 7.41 -13.05
CA LEU A 281 19.57 6.76 -12.41
C LEU A 281 20.35 5.86 -13.36
N VAL A 282 19.70 5.25 -14.34
CA VAL A 282 20.32 4.25 -15.22
C VAL A 282 20.55 4.72 -16.66
N CYS A 283 20.05 5.87 -17.09
CA CYS A 283 20.08 6.33 -18.47
C CYS A 283 21.49 6.54 -19.04
N GLU A 284 22.53 6.66 -18.21
CA GLU A 284 23.93 6.67 -18.68
C GLU A 284 24.42 5.27 -19.06
N ILE A 285 23.87 4.23 -18.44
CA ILE A 285 24.20 2.83 -18.69
C ILE A 285 23.31 2.30 -19.82
N ASP A 286 22.05 2.73 -19.86
CA ASP A 286 21.05 2.32 -20.85
C ASP A 286 20.30 3.57 -21.37
N PRO A 287 20.85 4.26 -22.36
CA PRO A 287 20.19 5.44 -22.98
C PRO A 287 18.84 5.09 -23.61
N LYS A 288 18.68 3.85 -24.12
CA LYS A 288 17.44 3.39 -24.72
C LYS A 288 16.27 3.38 -23.74
N ALA A 289 16.53 3.11 -22.45
CA ALA A 289 15.50 3.18 -21.42
C ALA A 289 14.88 4.59 -21.29
N ALA A 290 15.65 5.64 -21.61
CA ALA A 290 15.16 7.02 -21.62
C ALA A 290 14.25 7.30 -22.82
N GLU A 291 14.65 6.84 -24.02
CA GLU A 291 13.86 6.94 -25.25
C GLU A 291 12.51 6.23 -25.10
N GLU A 292 12.55 5.01 -24.59
CA GLU A 292 11.38 4.18 -24.34
C GLU A 292 10.40 4.81 -23.31
N LEU A 293 10.91 5.41 -22.23
CA LEU A 293 10.05 6.07 -21.24
C LEU A 293 9.37 7.31 -21.80
N LEU A 294 9.98 7.98 -22.76
CA LEU A 294 9.43 9.19 -23.38
C LEU A 294 8.48 8.88 -24.56
N ASP A 295 8.49 7.65 -25.05
CA ASP A 295 7.56 7.20 -26.09
C ASP A 295 6.17 6.95 -25.47
N PRO A 296 5.12 7.69 -25.86
CA PRO A 296 3.77 7.53 -25.32
C PRO A 296 3.15 6.16 -25.67
N ASP A 297 3.65 5.48 -26.67
CA ASP A 297 3.18 4.17 -27.12
C ASP A 297 3.97 3.01 -26.50
N PHE A 298 5.07 3.30 -25.81
CA PHE A 298 5.88 2.28 -25.17
C PHE A 298 5.30 1.81 -23.85
N ASP A 299 5.07 0.50 -23.73
CA ASP A 299 4.64 -0.13 -22.47
C ASP A 299 5.76 -1.05 -21.93
N THR A 300 6.39 -0.61 -20.86
CA THR A 300 7.50 -1.34 -20.21
C THR A 300 7.12 -2.76 -19.75
N HIS A 301 5.82 -2.98 -19.44
CA HIS A 301 5.34 -4.28 -18.97
C HIS A 301 5.15 -5.23 -20.16
N LEU A 302 4.65 -4.73 -21.28
CA LEU A 302 4.59 -5.51 -22.53
C LEU A 302 6.01 -5.84 -23.02
N ALA A 303 6.93 -4.89 -22.99
CA ALA A 303 8.33 -5.14 -23.32
C ALA A 303 8.99 -6.22 -22.44
N THR A 304 8.65 -6.23 -21.13
CA THR A 304 9.08 -7.31 -20.22
C THR A 304 8.50 -8.65 -20.63
N ALA A 305 7.22 -8.70 -21.01
CA ALA A 305 6.56 -9.93 -21.46
C ALA A 305 7.16 -10.48 -22.77
N VAL A 306 7.54 -9.60 -23.69
CA VAL A 306 8.29 -9.98 -24.93
C VAL A 306 9.67 -10.55 -24.56
N SER A 307 10.40 -9.87 -23.67
CA SER A 307 11.72 -10.35 -23.20
C SER A 307 11.63 -11.70 -22.46
N ALA A 308 10.49 -12.00 -21.86
CA ALA A 308 10.19 -13.29 -21.22
C ALA A 308 9.67 -14.36 -22.21
N SER A 309 9.56 -14.05 -23.49
CA SER A 309 8.97 -14.91 -24.53
C SER A 309 7.54 -15.38 -24.21
N LEU A 310 6.75 -14.51 -23.58
CA LEU A 310 5.34 -14.73 -23.30
C LEU A 310 4.42 -14.05 -24.30
N LEU A 311 4.90 -12.99 -24.96
CA LEU A 311 4.26 -12.28 -26.07
C LEU A 311 5.25 -12.11 -27.21
N THR A 312 4.72 -11.95 -28.42
CA THR A 312 5.49 -11.52 -29.60
C THR A 312 5.40 -9.99 -29.74
N GLN A 313 6.29 -9.38 -30.52
CA GLN A 313 6.18 -7.96 -30.84
C GLN A 313 4.88 -7.67 -31.62
N GLU A 314 4.44 -8.58 -32.48
CA GLU A 314 3.17 -8.47 -33.21
C GLU A 314 1.95 -8.42 -32.26
N ASP A 315 1.96 -9.21 -31.15
CA ASP A 315 0.91 -9.13 -30.15
C ASP A 315 0.88 -7.77 -29.46
N VAL A 316 2.03 -7.19 -29.18
CA VAL A 316 2.17 -5.87 -28.56
C VAL A 316 1.65 -4.78 -29.49
N ASP A 317 2.09 -4.78 -30.74
CA ASP A 317 1.70 -3.79 -31.75
C ASP A 317 0.18 -3.83 -31.99
N TRP A 318 -0.38 -5.03 -32.12
CA TRP A 318 -1.83 -5.24 -32.24
C TRP A 318 -2.59 -4.72 -31.02
N PHE A 319 -2.12 -5.02 -29.82
CA PHE A 319 -2.77 -4.61 -28.58
C PHE A 319 -2.75 -3.08 -28.37
N ILE A 320 -1.64 -2.43 -28.69
CA ILE A 320 -1.53 -0.96 -28.63
C ILE A 320 -2.47 -0.32 -29.64
N ALA A 321 -2.55 -0.85 -30.86
CA ALA A 321 -3.48 -0.37 -31.88
C ALA A 321 -4.94 -0.55 -31.45
N ALA A 322 -5.29 -1.71 -30.88
CA ALA A 322 -6.64 -1.98 -30.36
C ALA A 322 -7.04 -1.02 -29.24
N LYS A 323 -6.12 -0.70 -28.33
CA LYS A 323 -6.33 0.31 -27.27
C LYS A 323 -6.58 1.71 -27.83
N LYS A 324 -5.83 2.14 -28.83
CA LYS A 324 -6.02 3.45 -29.48
C LYS A 324 -7.40 3.53 -30.12
N VAL A 325 -7.78 2.55 -30.91
CA VAL A 325 -9.09 2.51 -31.56
C VAL A 325 -10.24 2.54 -30.54
N ALA A 326 -10.12 1.79 -29.43
CA ALA A 326 -11.13 1.80 -28.38
C ALA A 326 -11.24 3.17 -27.67
N LYS A 327 -10.12 3.86 -27.48
CA LYS A 327 -10.07 5.20 -26.87
C LYS A 327 -10.75 6.25 -27.76
N ASP A 328 -10.64 6.11 -29.07
CA ASP A 328 -11.25 7.02 -30.06
C ASP A 328 -12.71 6.64 -30.38
N GLY A 329 -13.35 5.78 -29.57
CA GLY A 329 -14.75 5.38 -29.72
C GLY A 329 -14.99 4.30 -30.79
N GLY A 330 -13.95 3.66 -31.28
CA GLY A 330 -14.02 2.57 -32.24
C GLY A 330 -14.31 1.21 -31.61
N ILE A 331 -14.05 0.13 -32.36
CA ILE A 331 -14.34 -1.25 -31.95
C ILE A 331 -13.55 -1.60 -30.69
N LYS A 332 -14.27 -1.95 -29.61
CA LYS A 332 -13.64 -2.43 -28.37
C LYS A 332 -12.88 -3.73 -28.66
N TYR A 333 -11.77 -3.91 -27.92
CA TYR A 333 -10.92 -5.11 -27.98
C TYR A 333 -10.32 -5.40 -29.38
N GLY A 334 -10.28 -4.42 -30.29
CA GLY A 334 -9.75 -4.64 -31.64
C GLY A 334 -10.47 -5.72 -32.46
N GLY A 335 -11.69 -6.08 -32.05
CA GLY A 335 -12.50 -7.15 -32.67
C GLY A 335 -12.17 -8.56 -32.18
N ASP A 336 -11.17 -8.76 -31.33
CA ASP A 336 -10.79 -10.05 -30.72
C ASP A 336 -10.65 -9.91 -29.21
N GLN A 337 -11.74 -10.16 -28.50
CA GLN A 337 -11.81 -10.01 -27.05
C GLN A 337 -10.92 -11.02 -26.32
N GLU A 338 -10.86 -12.27 -26.79
CA GLU A 338 -10.07 -13.32 -26.13
C GLU A 338 -8.57 -13.01 -26.21
N ARG A 339 -8.09 -12.61 -27.39
CA ARG A 339 -6.69 -12.18 -27.58
C ARG A 339 -6.37 -10.97 -26.71
N TYR A 340 -7.27 -9.99 -26.68
CA TYR A 340 -7.07 -8.77 -25.89
C TYR A 340 -6.95 -9.07 -24.39
N GLU A 341 -7.89 -9.84 -23.83
CA GLU A 341 -7.90 -10.22 -22.42
C GLU A 341 -6.66 -11.04 -22.04
N LYS A 342 -6.24 -11.95 -22.91
CA LYS A 342 -5.02 -12.74 -22.73
C LYS A 342 -3.78 -11.85 -22.65
N ILE A 343 -3.63 -10.89 -23.55
CA ILE A 343 -2.48 -9.96 -23.54
C ILE A 343 -2.53 -9.06 -22.31
N GLU A 344 -3.71 -8.54 -21.93
CA GLU A 344 -3.87 -7.71 -20.73
C GLU A 344 -3.53 -8.49 -19.46
N ALA A 345 -3.92 -9.76 -19.36
CA ALA A 345 -3.57 -10.63 -18.23
C ALA A 345 -2.04 -10.82 -18.12
N ILE A 346 -1.35 -11.12 -19.25
CA ILE A 346 0.11 -11.26 -19.28
C ILE A 346 0.80 -9.93 -18.94
N ARG A 347 0.28 -8.80 -19.45
CA ARG A 347 0.74 -7.47 -19.10
C ARG A 347 0.62 -7.19 -17.60
N GLY A 348 -0.50 -7.59 -16.99
CA GLY A 348 -0.73 -7.51 -15.54
C GLY A 348 0.28 -8.34 -14.74
N GLN A 349 0.57 -9.56 -15.17
CA GLN A 349 1.61 -10.41 -14.57
C GLN A 349 3.01 -9.77 -14.69
N ALA A 350 3.35 -9.22 -15.85
CA ALA A 350 4.63 -8.53 -16.06
C ALA A 350 4.73 -7.25 -15.21
N LYS A 351 3.65 -6.52 -15.03
CA LYS A 351 3.57 -5.34 -14.15
C LYS A 351 3.87 -5.71 -12.70
N THR A 352 3.20 -6.72 -12.17
CA THR A 352 3.43 -7.22 -10.80
C THR A 352 4.86 -7.75 -10.65
N THR A 353 5.38 -8.46 -11.67
CA THR A 353 6.76 -8.94 -11.70
C THR A 353 7.74 -7.78 -11.62
N GLY A 354 7.52 -6.71 -12.38
CA GLY A 354 8.41 -5.54 -12.39
C GLY A 354 8.55 -4.89 -11.02
N TYR A 355 7.44 -4.68 -10.33
CA TYR A 355 7.47 -4.15 -8.96
C TYR A 355 8.16 -5.12 -8.00
N SER A 356 7.77 -6.40 -8.01
CA SER A 356 8.31 -7.41 -7.08
C SER A 356 9.81 -7.69 -7.33
N ALA A 357 10.26 -7.66 -8.59
CA ALA A 357 11.66 -7.91 -8.96
C ALA A 357 12.61 -6.83 -8.42
N LEU A 358 12.20 -5.56 -8.42
CA LEU A 358 13.00 -4.47 -7.84
C LEU A 358 13.23 -4.65 -6.33
N TYR A 359 12.33 -5.39 -5.65
CA TYR A 359 12.48 -5.80 -4.26
C TYR A 359 13.05 -7.21 -4.11
N ASN A 360 13.71 -7.74 -5.16
CA ASN A 360 14.37 -9.04 -5.17
C ASN A 360 13.48 -10.22 -4.77
N VAL A 361 12.23 -10.23 -5.21
CA VAL A 361 11.33 -11.38 -5.01
C VAL A 361 11.90 -12.63 -5.69
N GLY A 362 11.83 -13.78 -5.01
CA GLY A 362 12.19 -15.07 -5.59
C GLY A 362 11.07 -15.66 -6.45
N ALA A 363 11.43 -16.47 -7.45
CA ALA A 363 10.46 -17.06 -8.40
C ALA A 363 9.34 -17.86 -7.73
N ALA A 364 9.63 -18.59 -6.65
CA ALA A 364 8.63 -19.36 -5.93
C ALA A 364 7.58 -18.47 -5.24
N LYS A 365 7.99 -17.32 -4.71
CA LYS A 365 7.05 -16.35 -4.14
C LYS A 365 6.24 -15.66 -5.24
N LEU A 366 6.89 -15.26 -6.33
CA LEU A 366 6.22 -14.64 -7.47
C LEU A 366 5.19 -15.57 -8.12
N ALA A 367 5.52 -16.86 -8.26
CA ALA A 367 4.59 -17.88 -8.79
C ALA A 367 3.30 -17.94 -7.97
N ARG A 368 3.41 -17.97 -6.63
CA ARG A 368 2.25 -17.95 -5.73
C ARG A 368 1.46 -16.64 -5.81
N GLU A 369 2.16 -15.50 -5.86
CA GLU A 369 1.52 -14.18 -5.98
C GLU A 369 0.71 -14.03 -7.26
N LEU A 370 1.17 -14.61 -8.35
CA LEU A 370 0.54 -14.51 -9.67
C LEU A 370 -0.41 -15.68 -10.01
N GLY A 371 -0.43 -16.75 -9.21
CA GLY A 371 -1.17 -17.97 -9.53
C GLY A 371 -0.67 -18.69 -10.78
N ILE A 372 0.64 -18.60 -11.08
CA ILE A 372 1.28 -19.18 -12.27
C ILE A 372 2.30 -20.26 -11.91
N SER A 373 2.69 -21.06 -12.90
CA SER A 373 3.73 -22.08 -12.69
C SER A 373 5.08 -21.46 -12.30
N LEU A 374 5.89 -22.19 -11.55
CA LEU A 374 7.26 -21.77 -11.18
C LEU A 374 8.11 -21.43 -12.41
N ASN A 375 7.94 -22.19 -13.51
CA ASN A 375 8.68 -21.95 -14.76
C ASN A 375 8.25 -20.64 -15.43
N ALA A 376 6.95 -20.29 -15.40
CA ALA A 376 6.46 -19.02 -15.93
C ALA A 376 6.99 -17.85 -15.08
N ALA A 377 6.98 -17.96 -13.75
CA ALA A 377 7.55 -16.96 -12.87
C ALA A 377 9.07 -16.76 -13.08
N LYS A 378 9.83 -17.85 -13.30
CA LYS A 378 11.26 -17.74 -13.65
C LYS A 378 11.47 -16.98 -14.95
N ARG A 379 10.74 -17.32 -16.01
CA ARG A 379 10.83 -16.63 -17.31
C ARG A 379 10.49 -15.14 -17.19
N LEU A 380 9.45 -14.78 -16.43
CA LEU A 380 9.11 -13.38 -16.17
C LEU A 380 10.24 -12.63 -15.46
N LEU A 381 10.85 -13.22 -14.43
CA LEU A 381 11.98 -12.61 -13.71
C LEU A 381 13.22 -12.50 -14.61
N GLU A 382 13.52 -13.51 -15.39
CA GLU A 382 14.64 -13.49 -16.35
C GLU A 382 14.42 -12.42 -17.42
N GLY A 383 13.23 -12.36 -18.03
CA GLY A 383 12.85 -11.33 -18.99
C GLY A 383 12.91 -9.93 -18.42
N PHE A 384 12.42 -9.74 -17.18
CA PHE A 384 12.55 -8.47 -16.48
C PHE A 384 14.02 -8.06 -16.32
N TRP A 385 14.88 -8.95 -15.83
CA TRP A 385 16.29 -8.64 -15.60
C TRP A 385 17.11 -8.52 -16.89
N LEU A 386 16.70 -9.19 -17.97
CA LEU A 386 17.27 -8.99 -19.29
C LEU A 386 16.98 -7.58 -19.79
N LYS A 387 15.73 -7.14 -19.68
CA LYS A 387 15.30 -5.79 -20.06
C LYS A 387 15.90 -4.71 -19.16
N ASN A 388 16.03 -4.97 -17.86
CA ASN A 388 16.50 -4.00 -16.87
C ASN A 388 17.93 -4.30 -16.38
N TYR A 389 18.81 -4.75 -17.27
CA TYR A 389 20.20 -5.10 -16.94
C TYR A 389 20.98 -3.94 -16.30
N ALA A 390 20.69 -2.71 -16.74
CA ALA A 390 21.31 -1.49 -16.24
C ALA A 390 21.08 -1.28 -14.73
N VAL A 391 19.96 -1.74 -14.18
CA VAL A 391 19.68 -1.69 -12.73
C VAL A 391 20.71 -2.50 -11.94
N LYS A 392 21.08 -3.68 -12.43
CA LYS A 392 22.10 -4.51 -11.78
C LYS A 392 23.50 -3.89 -11.88
N LEU A 393 23.83 -3.30 -13.03
CA LEU A 393 25.11 -2.61 -13.21
C LEU A 393 25.21 -1.37 -12.32
N PHE A 394 24.16 -0.57 -12.28
CA PHE A 394 24.05 0.58 -11.39
C PHE A 394 24.21 0.18 -9.92
N SER A 395 23.53 -0.87 -9.47
CA SER A 395 23.62 -1.36 -8.09
C SER A 395 25.06 -1.75 -7.69
N LYS A 396 25.79 -2.38 -8.62
CA LYS A 396 27.20 -2.75 -8.41
C LYS A 396 28.13 -1.52 -8.33
N ALA A 397 27.77 -0.43 -9.02
CA ALA A 397 28.54 0.82 -9.02
C ALA A 397 28.23 1.73 -7.83
N CYS A 398 27.14 1.46 -7.08
CA CYS A 398 26.77 2.25 -5.91
C CYS A 398 27.83 2.17 -4.80
N LYS A 399 28.16 3.32 -4.21
CA LYS A 399 29.06 3.37 -3.07
C LYS A 399 28.34 2.88 -1.81
N VAL A 400 28.94 1.89 -1.16
CA VAL A 400 28.47 1.34 0.12
C VAL A 400 29.55 1.54 1.17
N LYS A 401 29.17 1.87 2.41
CA LYS A 401 30.08 2.10 3.53
C LYS A 401 29.51 1.42 4.78
N THR A 402 30.36 0.85 5.61
CA THR A 402 29.98 0.35 6.92
C THR A 402 30.42 1.35 7.98
N VAL A 403 29.49 1.79 8.81
CA VAL A 403 29.74 2.69 9.94
C VAL A 403 29.10 2.10 11.18
N GLY A 404 29.91 1.79 12.18
CA GLY A 404 29.49 0.96 13.32
C GLY A 404 29.01 -0.41 12.83
N ASP A 405 27.84 -0.82 13.31
CA ASP A 405 27.22 -2.12 12.96
C ASP A 405 26.26 -2.02 11.75
N SER A 406 26.23 -0.89 11.06
CA SER A 406 25.26 -0.62 10.00
C SER A 406 25.94 -0.37 8.66
N LYS A 407 25.35 -0.94 7.59
CA LYS A 407 25.70 -0.59 6.21
C LYS A 407 24.89 0.61 5.74
N TRP A 408 25.51 1.40 4.87
CA TRP A 408 24.92 2.60 4.28
C TRP A 408 25.22 2.65 2.79
N VAL A 409 24.25 3.11 2.01
CA VAL A 409 24.40 3.33 0.56
C VAL A 409 24.31 4.82 0.26
N LEU A 410 25.21 5.31 -0.60
CA LEU A 410 25.20 6.70 -1.06
C LEU A 410 24.21 6.86 -2.22
N ASN A 411 23.24 7.74 -2.05
CA ASN A 411 22.39 8.14 -3.17
C ASN A 411 23.14 9.16 -4.04
N PRO A 412 23.39 8.86 -5.34
CA PRO A 412 24.18 9.73 -6.21
C PRO A 412 23.46 11.05 -6.55
N LEU A 413 22.11 11.11 -6.43
CA LEU A 413 21.32 12.29 -6.77
C LEU A 413 21.53 13.43 -5.73
N ASN A 414 21.40 13.11 -4.43
CA ASN A 414 21.47 14.09 -3.35
C ASN A 414 22.72 14.00 -2.49
N LYS A 415 23.58 12.99 -2.70
CA LYS A 415 24.79 12.71 -1.94
C LYS A 415 24.53 12.37 -0.47
N PHE A 416 23.30 11.92 -0.12
CA PHE A 416 22.97 11.47 1.22
C PHE A 416 23.23 9.99 1.38
N TRP A 417 23.65 9.58 2.57
CA TRP A 417 23.79 8.19 2.96
C TRP A 417 22.51 7.68 3.58
N TYR A 418 22.04 6.53 3.10
CA TYR A 418 20.83 5.87 3.58
C TYR A 418 21.17 4.51 4.18
N PRO A 419 20.53 4.11 5.30
CA PRO A 419 20.80 2.82 5.93
C PRO A 419 20.38 1.68 5.02
N LEU A 420 21.26 0.69 4.86
CA LEU A 420 21.09 -0.46 4.00
C LEU A 420 20.96 -1.73 4.83
N ARG A 421 19.85 -2.45 4.72
CA ARG A 421 19.61 -3.70 5.44
C ARG A 421 20.31 -4.90 4.79
N SER A 422 20.33 -4.91 3.47
CA SER A 422 20.93 -5.99 2.66
C SER A 422 21.45 -5.42 1.35
N ASP A 423 22.53 -6.01 0.82
CA ASP A 423 23.09 -5.63 -0.48
C ASP A 423 22.10 -5.85 -1.63
N LYS A 424 21.09 -6.69 -1.42
CA LYS A 424 19.98 -6.89 -2.38
C LYS A 424 19.10 -5.64 -2.51
N ASP A 425 19.06 -4.80 -1.48
CA ASP A 425 18.15 -3.65 -1.41
C ASP A 425 18.78 -2.36 -1.97
N ILE A 426 20.04 -2.40 -2.45
CA ILE A 426 20.78 -1.21 -2.90
C ILE A 426 19.96 -0.39 -3.89
N PHE A 427 19.45 -1.00 -4.96
CA PHE A 427 18.72 -0.25 -5.96
C PHE A 427 17.40 0.30 -5.44
N SER A 428 16.61 -0.49 -4.74
CA SER A 428 15.32 -0.06 -4.19
C SER A 428 15.51 1.07 -3.18
N GLU A 429 16.54 1.00 -2.33
CA GLU A 429 16.85 2.05 -1.35
C GLU A 429 17.25 3.36 -2.05
N VAL A 430 18.13 3.30 -3.08
CA VAL A 430 18.56 4.47 -3.84
C VAL A 430 17.39 5.05 -4.66
N ASN A 431 16.60 4.22 -5.34
CA ASN A 431 15.49 4.69 -6.16
C ASN A 431 14.38 5.33 -5.31
N GLN A 432 13.99 4.69 -4.22
CA GLN A 432 12.97 5.24 -3.31
C GLN A 432 13.43 6.53 -2.62
N SER A 433 14.67 6.57 -2.15
CA SER A 433 15.20 7.78 -1.51
C SER A 433 15.39 8.93 -2.50
N ALA A 434 15.72 8.63 -3.77
CA ALA A 434 15.77 9.64 -4.83
C ALA A 434 14.37 10.20 -5.14
N GLY A 435 13.35 9.32 -5.26
CA GLY A 435 11.96 9.74 -5.45
C GLY A 435 11.44 10.59 -4.29
N ALA A 436 11.69 10.16 -3.05
CA ALA A 436 11.32 10.93 -1.86
C ALA A 436 11.98 12.32 -1.84
N PHE A 437 13.26 12.39 -2.17
CA PHE A 437 14.01 13.65 -2.23
C PHE A 437 13.47 14.61 -3.31
N ILE A 438 13.15 14.10 -4.50
CA ILE A 438 12.55 14.88 -5.58
C ILE A 438 11.20 15.44 -5.14
N PHE A 439 10.35 14.58 -4.55
CA PHE A 439 9.04 14.98 -4.04
C PHE A 439 9.14 16.05 -2.95
N ASP A 440 10.07 15.88 -2.02
CA ASP A 440 10.28 16.85 -0.94
C ASP A 440 10.85 18.19 -1.46
N LEU A 441 11.70 18.17 -2.48
CA LEU A 441 12.13 19.40 -3.15
C LEU A 441 10.97 20.09 -3.87
N TRP A 442 10.09 19.33 -4.51
CA TRP A 442 8.89 19.90 -5.13
C TRP A 442 7.99 20.59 -4.11
N ILE A 443 7.74 19.95 -2.96
CA ILE A 443 7.02 20.58 -1.83
C ILE A 443 7.72 21.86 -1.38
N LYS A 444 9.05 21.84 -1.27
CA LYS A 444 9.84 23.02 -0.89
C LYS A 444 9.69 24.17 -1.87
N GLU A 445 9.76 23.89 -3.18
CA GLU A 445 9.59 24.88 -4.24
C GLU A 445 8.15 25.40 -4.33
N ILE A 446 7.13 24.56 -4.08
CA ILE A 446 5.73 24.99 -3.97
C ILE A 446 5.55 25.97 -2.82
N ARG A 447 6.01 25.60 -1.60
CA ARG A 447 5.91 26.48 -0.42
C ARG A 447 6.63 27.81 -0.65
N LEU A 448 7.81 27.77 -1.25
CA LEU A 448 8.56 28.98 -1.61
C LEU A 448 7.75 29.83 -2.59
N GLY A 449 7.18 29.23 -3.65
CA GLY A 449 6.34 29.91 -4.63
C GLY A 449 5.11 30.59 -3.99
N ILE A 450 4.45 29.90 -3.05
CA ILE A 450 3.31 30.47 -2.30
C ILE A 450 3.77 31.66 -1.44
N GLN A 451 4.88 31.51 -0.73
CA GLN A 451 5.40 32.56 0.17
C GLN A 451 5.87 33.81 -0.58
N THR A 452 6.49 33.64 -1.74
CA THR A 452 7.09 34.72 -2.54
C THR A 452 6.19 35.22 -3.66
N SER A 453 4.97 34.70 -3.80
CA SER A 453 4.02 35.15 -4.82
C SER A 453 3.78 36.65 -4.73
N SER A 454 3.88 37.34 -5.87
CA SER A 454 3.52 38.77 -6.01
C SER A 454 2.00 38.98 -6.11
N HIS A 455 1.23 37.93 -6.34
CA HIS A 455 -0.22 37.96 -6.38
C HIS A 455 -0.81 38.05 -4.98
N GLN A 456 -1.92 38.76 -4.84
CA GLN A 456 -2.68 38.82 -3.59
C GLN A 456 -3.50 37.54 -3.40
N ILE A 457 -2.84 36.45 -3.03
CA ILE A 457 -3.47 35.18 -2.72
C ILE A 457 -3.54 34.94 -1.23
N GLU A 458 -4.51 34.17 -0.79
CA GLU A 458 -4.51 33.63 0.58
C GLU A 458 -3.48 32.51 0.66
N LYS A 459 -2.42 32.70 1.47
CA LYS A 459 -1.32 31.74 1.61
C LYS A 459 -1.78 30.54 2.41
N ARG A 460 -1.82 29.38 1.77
CA ARG A 460 -2.24 28.10 2.37
C ARG A 460 -1.09 27.12 2.43
N GLU A 461 -1.05 26.34 3.49
CA GLU A 461 -0.15 25.18 3.59
C GLU A 461 -0.70 23.99 2.80
N ILE A 462 0.17 23.02 2.50
CA ILE A 462 -0.21 21.80 1.80
C ILE A 462 -1.10 20.95 2.71
N THR A 463 -2.30 20.60 2.24
CA THR A 463 -3.30 19.82 2.98
C THR A 463 -2.89 18.38 3.17
N ALA A 464 -2.39 17.75 2.10
CA ALA A 464 -1.93 16.37 2.12
C ALA A 464 -0.73 16.18 1.20
N GLN A 465 0.12 15.20 1.53
CA GLN A 465 1.32 14.87 0.79
C GLN A 465 1.60 13.36 0.93
N PHE A 466 1.12 12.58 -0.04
CA PHE A 466 1.19 11.12 -0.02
C PHE A 466 2.16 10.62 -1.09
N HIS A 467 3.37 10.22 -0.69
CA HIS A 467 4.38 9.60 -1.54
C HIS A 467 4.82 10.41 -2.77
N ASP A 468 3.96 10.59 -3.74
CA ASP A 468 4.12 11.29 -5.02
C ASP A 468 2.96 12.25 -5.34
N GLU A 469 1.98 12.32 -4.44
CA GLU A 469 0.76 13.11 -4.56
C GLU A 469 0.69 14.22 -3.51
N ILE A 470 0.21 15.39 -3.92
CA ILE A 470 -0.17 16.48 -3.00
C ILE A 470 -1.64 16.84 -3.19
N ALA A 471 -2.24 17.35 -2.11
CA ALA A 471 -3.51 18.07 -2.16
C ALA A 471 -3.36 19.39 -1.42
N ILE A 472 -3.94 20.47 -1.97
CA ILE A 472 -3.96 21.79 -1.34
C ILE A 472 -5.38 22.35 -1.42
N ILE A 473 -5.97 22.73 -0.29
CA ILE A 473 -7.22 23.44 -0.23
C ILE A 473 -6.92 24.93 -0.33
N VAL A 474 -7.53 25.60 -1.31
CA VAL A 474 -7.31 27.02 -1.61
C VAL A 474 -8.63 27.72 -1.89
N LYS A 475 -8.66 29.05 -1.78
CA LYS A 475 -9.81 29.83 -2.24
C LYS A 475 -10.00 29.64 -3.75
N GLU A 476 -11.25 29.47 -4.18
CA GLU A 476 -11.57 29.21 -5.59
C GLU A 476 -11.01 30.30 -6.52
N LYS A 477 -11.03 31.57 -6.09
CA LYS A 477 -10.45 32.68 -6.84
C LYS A 477 -8.95 32.58 -7.09
N ASP A 478 -8.22 31.86 -6.24
CA ASP A 478 -6.76 31.73 -6.27
C ASP A 478 -6.28 30.47 -7.02
N LYS A 479 -7.20 29.60 -7.45
CA LYS A 479 -6.89 28.27 -7.98
C LYS A 479 -5.91 28.25 -9.16
N GLU A 480 -6.04 29.19 -10.11
CA GLU A 480 -5.17 29.21 -11.29
C GLU A 480 -3.73 29.60 -10.92
N ILE A 481 -3.56 30.53 -9.98
CA ILE A 481 -2.24 30.91 -9.47
C ILE A 481 -1.55 29.73 -8.76
N TYR A 482 -2.31 28.99 -7.95
CA TYR A 482 -1.78 27.80 -7.28
C TYR A 482 -1.40 26.68 -8.28
N LYS A 483 -2.18 26.46 -9.34
CA LYS A 483 -1.83 25.53 -10.42
C LYS A 483 -0.50 25.89 -11.06
N GLU A 484 -0.32 27.17 -11.39
CA GLU A 484 0.92 27.69 -11.97
C GLU A 484 2.10 27.53 -11.01
N ILE A 485 1.94 27.83 -9.72
CA ILE A 485 2.98 27.63 -8.71
C ILE A 485 3.40 26.15 -8.63
N ILE A 486 2.45 25.23 -8.62
CA ILE A 486 2.70 23.77 -8.54
C ILE A 486 3.50 23.28 -9.74
N GLN A 487 3.10 23.68 -10.95
CA GLN A 487 3.77 23.30 -12.20
C GLN A 487 5.18 23.91 -12.31
N ASN A 488 5.30 25.21 -12.06
CA ASN A 488 6.59 25.90 -12.11
C ASN A 488 7.57 25.41 -11.03
N ALA A 489 7.06 25.01 -9.88
CA ALA A 489 7.89 24.38 -8.84
C ALA A 489 8.58 23.10 -9.34
N LEU A 490 7.86 22.26 -10.09
CA LEU A 490 8.43 21.04 -10.65
C LEU A 490 9.47 21.31 -11.75
N VAL A 491 9.22 22.33 -12.59
CA VAL A 491 10.21 22.78 -13.59
C VAL A 491 11.53 23.15 -12.89
N ARG A 492 11.46 23.97 -11.82
CA ARG A 492 12.65 24.34 -11.03
C ARG A 492 13.36 23.15 -10.40
N VAL A 493 12.62 22.13 -9.95
CA VAL A 493 13.21 20.89 -9.42
C VAL A 493 13.96 20.12 -10.50
N ASN A 494 13.35 19.94 -11.68
CA ASN A 494 14.00 19.26 -12.82
C ASN A 494 15.31 19.96 -13.21
N GLU A 495 15.29 21.30 -13.33
CA GLU A 495 16.47 22.10 -13.67
C GLU A 495 17.54 22.03 -12.59
N ARG A 496 17.16 22.22 -11.31
CA ARG A 496 18.08 22.19 -10.16
C ARG A 496 18.81 20.87 -10.04
N LEU A 497 18.10 19.77 -10.25
CA LEU A 497 18.67 18.41 -10.18
C LEU A 497 19.31 17.98 -11.50
N LYS A 498 19.18 18.80 -12.56
CA LYS A 498 19.67 18.49 -13.91
C LYS A 498 19.21 17.11 -14.38
N LEU A 499 17.91 16.82 -14.14
CA LEU A 499 17.34 15.55 -14.55
C LEU A 499 17.36 15.45 -16.07
N LYS A 500 17.89 14.32 -16.58
CA LYS A 500 17.95 14.07 -18.04
C LYS A 500 16.56 13.84 -18.62
N ILE A 501 15.70 13.24 -17.82
CA ILE A 501 14.30 13.01 -18.15
C ILE A 501 13.46 13.78 -17.14
N HIS A 502 12.78 14.82 -17.61
CA HIS A 502 11.99 15.69 -16.77
C HIS A 502 10.74 14.97 -16.26
N ILE A 503 10.57 14.99 -14.96
CA ILE A 503 9.36 14.49 -14.29
C ILE A 503 8.24 15.48 -14.58
N LYS A 504 7.03 14.93 -14.79
CA LYS A 504 5.82 15.69 -15.06
C LYS A 504 4.83 15.56 -13.92
N CYS A 505 3.93 16.51 -13.77
CA CYS A 505 2.79 16.40 -12.86
C CYS A 505 1.49 16.74 -13.61
N GLU A 506 0.41 16.09 -13.21
CA GLU A 506 -0.95 16.46 -13.59
C GLU A 506 -1.56 17.28 -12.45
N VAL A 507 -2.33 18.32 -12.78
CA VAL A 507 -3.00 19.15 -11.77
C VAL A 507 -4.50 19.15 -12.05
N LYS A 508 -5.28 18.70 -11.08
CA LYS A 508 -6.75 18.65 -11.12
C LYS A 508 -7.35 19.54 -10.06
N VAL A 509 -8.56 20.02 -10.30
CA VAL A 509 -9.31 20.87 -9.37
C VAL A 509 -10.70 20.28 -9.19
N GLY A 510 -11.15 20.20 -7.96
CA GLY A 510 -12.47 19.67 -7.61
C GLY A 510 -12.95 20.20 -6.27
N LYS A 511 -14.15 19.81 -5.88
CA LYS A 511 -14.74 20.12 -4.57
C LYS A 511 -14.41 19.03 -3.55
N TYR A 512 -14.27 17.81 -4.01
CA TYR A 512 -13.99 16.64 -3.22
C TYR A 512 -12.65 16.01 -3.61
N TYR A 513 -11.99 15.38 -2.65
CA TYR A 513 -10.73 14.72 -2.91
C TYR A 513 -10.85 13.55 -3.91
N SER A 514 -12.04 12.95 -4.03
CA SER A 514 -12.33 11.95 -5.06
C SER A 514 -12.25 12.46 -6.50
N GLU A 515 -12.41 13.77 -6.72
CA GLU A 515 -12.43 14.39 -8.05
C GLU A 515 -11.04 14.77 -8.57
N VAL A 516 -10.06 14.79 -7.70
CA VAL A 516 -8.70 15.27 -7.99
C VAL A 516 -7.63 14.19 -8.00
N HIS A 517 -8.06 12.94 -7.86
CA HIS A 517 -7.13 11.79 -7.79
C HIS A 517 -7.39 10.76 -8.90
#